data_6dd9d05204e294cfcebbed7f69092780
#
_entry.id   6dd9d05204e294cfcebbed7f69092780
#
_cell.length_a   1.000
_cell.length_b   1.000
_cell.length_c   1.000
_cell.angle_alpha   90.00
_cell.angle_beta   90.00
_cell.angle_gamma   90.00
#
_symmetry.space_group_name_H-M   'P 1'
#
loop_
_entity.id
_entity.type
_entity.pdbx_description
1 polymer ?
#
loop_
_entity_poly.entity_id
_entity_poly.type
_entity_poly.pdbx_seq_one_letter_code
_entity_poly.pdbx_strand_id
1 'polypeptide(L)'
;MFEKYCNEKKYVFNAPLPEIFDFSVFEYAFAFWQWGEDINQIPASDTDDKKVFDYWINMCEPSYFTNYNATASFDVQAARELGYYGYYTKPFKKYLSIKAAKGYLKRLMVPKGAENVKFSPALYNHTVDFLTKNDPKMVYIYGDIDPWGASGIYGLPFTKNKKNLHVYMCPGGSHKARILSFPEPTRQEIINLISGWLKE
;
A
#
# COMPACT_ATOMS: atom_id res chain seq x y z
N MET A 1 -2.70 14.85 22.00
CA MET A 1 -3.34 13.53 21.85
C MET A 1 -2.35 12.51 21.29
N PHE A 2 -1.74 12.73 20.13
CA PHE A 2 -0.84 11.78 19.45
C PHE A 2 0.35 11.32 20.32
N GLU A 3 1.08 12.25 20.94
CA GLU A 3 2.20 11.91 21.83
C GLU A 3 1.75 11.02 22.99
N LYS A 4 0.64 11.37 23.65
CA LYS A 4 0.07 10.56 24.73
C LYS A 4 -0.24 9.15 24.25
N TYR A 5 -0.89 9.01 23.10
CA TYR A 5 -1.21 7.72 22.49
C TYR A 5 0.05 6.87 22.24
N CYS A 6 1.07 7.46 21.60
CA CYS A 6 2.32 6.75 21.31
C CYS A 6 3.05 6.31 22.58
N ASN A 7 3.05 7.15 23.63
CA ASN A 7 3.67 6.84 24.92
C ASN A 7 2.94 5.72 25.65
N GLU A 8 1.61 5.72 25.66
CA GLU A 8 0.79 4.64 26.24
C GLU A 8 1.03 3.29 25.53
N LYS A 9 1.21 3.33 24.22
CA LYS A 9 1.54 2.15 23.39
C LYS A 9 3.02 1.76 23.46
N LYS A 10 3.87 2.60 24.07
CA LYS A 10 5.33 2.38 24.17
C LYS A 10 6.02 2.24 22.80
N TYR A 11 5.56 2.99 21.81
CA TYR A 11 6.16 2.95 20.48
C TYR A 11 7.54 3.59 20.46
N VAL A 12 8.46 2.96 19.72
CA VAL A 12 9.81 3.45 19.48
C VAL A 12 9.99 3.67 17.99
N PHE A 13 10.33 4.90 17.62
CA PHE A 13 10.48 5.32 16.23
C PHE A 13 11.93 5.68 15.88
N ASN A 14 12.27 5.63 14.60
CA ASN A 14 13.56 6.07 14.07
C ASN A 14 13.64 7.57 13.80
N ALA A 15 12.56 8.33 14.02
CA ALA A 15 12.47 9.76 13.76
C ALA A 15 11.74 10.50 14.90
N PRO A 16 11.87 11.82 14.96
CA PRO A 16 11.13 12.64 15.90
C PRO A 16 9.61 12.48 15.74
N LEU A 17 8.89 12.51 16.87
CA LEU A 17 7.45 12.29 16.91
C LEU A 17 6.63 13.23 15.99
N PRO A 18 6.96 14.53 15.82
CA PRO A 18 6.28 15.39 14.86
C PRO A 18 6.39 14.90 13.40
N GLU A 19 7.53 14.31 13.01
CA GLU A 19 7.66 13.71 11.68
C GLU A 19 6.79 12.48 11.52
N ILE A 20 6.74 11.62 12.54
CA ILE A 20 5.86 10.44 12.54
C ILE A 20 4.41 10.86 12.41
N PHE A 21 4.00 11.92 13.12
CA PHE A 21 2.67 12.48 13.00
C PHE A 21 2.35 12.93 11.57
N ASP A 22 3.24 13.72 10.95
CA ASP A 22 3.06 14.19 9.57
C ASP A 22 2.88 13.02 8.60
N PHE A 23 3.74 12.00 8.69
CA PHE A 23 3.65 10.81 7.83
C PHE A 23 2.39 9.99 8.10
N SER A 24 2.00 9.83 9.36
CA SER A 24 0.74 9.15 9.71
C SER A 24 -0.49 9.88 9.15
N VAL A 25 -0.47 11.22 9.12
CA VAL A 25 -1.54 12.01 8.48
C VAL A 25 -1.56 11.80 6.96
N PHE A 26 -0.40 11.72 6.31
CA PHE A 26 -0.33 11.45 4.88
C PHE A 26 -0.80 10.04 4.50
N GLU A 27 -0.63 9.06 5.38
CA GLU A 27 -1.12 7.70 5.19
C GLU A 27 -2.65 7.62 5.12
N TYR A 28 -3.37 8.60 5.69
CA TYR A 28 -4.82 8.55 5.79
C TYR A 28 -5.51 8.27 4.45
N ALA A 29 -5.17 9.00 3.39
CA ALA A 29 -5.81 8.82 2.09
C ALA A 29 -5.50 7.44 1.49
N PHE A 30 -4.27 6.94 1.67
CA PHE A 30 -3.87 5.62 1.19
C PHE A 30 -4.57 4.52 1.98
N ALA A 31 -4.54 4.58 3.31
CA ALA A 31 -5.19 3.61 4.18
C ALA A 31 -6.71 3.57 3.95
N PHE A 32 -7.35 4.74 3.82
CA PHE A 32 -8.78 4.86 3.58
C PHE A 32 -9.22 4.04 2.35
N TRP A 33 -8.60 4.29 1.20
CA TRP A 33 -8.94 3.60 -0.04
C TRP A 33 -8.43 2.15 -0.08
N GLN A 34 -7.23 1.90 0.46
CA GLN A 34 -6.66 0.56 0.54
C GLN A 34 -7.57 -0.40 1.29
N TRP A 35 -8.19 0.05 2.39
CA TRP A 35 -9.04 -0.80 3.20
C TRP A 35 -10.51 -0.74 2.82
N GLY A 36 -10.90 0.16 1.91
CA GLY A 36 -12.26 0.31 1.42
C GLY A 36 -13.20 0.85 2.49
N GLU A 37 -12.79 1.93 3.13
CA GLU A 37 -13.57 2.59 4.17
C GLU A 37 -14.74 3.40 3.58
N ASP A 38 -15.79 3.62 4.38
CA ASP A 38 -16.99 4.33 3.96
C ASP A 38 -16.80 5.85 4.10
N ILE A 39 -16.93 6.58 3.00
CA ILE A 39 -16.84 8.06 2.97
C ILE A 39 -17.87 8.74 3.88
N ASN A 40 -19.00 8.09 4.16
CA ASN A 40 -20.03 8.62 5.06
C ASN A 40 -19.63 8.55 6.54
N GLN A 41 -18.55 7.83 6.87
CA GLN A 41 -18.01 7.75 8.23
C GLN A 41 -16.94 8.81 8.50
N ILE A 42 -16.55 9.59 7.50
CA ILE A 42 -15.58 10.68 7.68
C ILE A 42 -16.21 11.74 8.60
N PRO A 43 -15.56 12.10 9.72
CA PRO A 43 -16.09 13.11 10.63
C PRO A 43 -16.30 14.47 9.93
N ALA A 44 -17.40 15.14 10.22
CA ALA A 44 -17.65 16.49 9.72
C ALA A 44 -16.61 17.49 10.28
N SER A 45 -16.42 18.61 9.59
CA SER A 45 -15.39 19.60 9.91
C SER A 45 -15.59 20.32 11.27
N ASP A 46 -16.79 20.26 11.84
CA ASP A 46 -17.16 20.80 13.14
C ASP A 46 -17.18 19.75 14.26
N THR A 47 -16.74 18.52 13.95
CA THR A 47 -16.64 17.43 14.93
C THR A 47 -15.57 17.74 15.97
N ASP A 48 -15.84 17.39 17.22
CA ASP A 48 -14.89 17.45 18.33
C ASP A 48 -13.54 16.79 18.01
N ASP A 49 -12.44 17.47 18.36
CA ASP A 49 -11.07 17.06 18.05
C ASP A 49 -10.74 15.64 18.52
N LYS A 50 -11.30 15.21 19.66
CA LYS A 50 -11.05 13.87 20.16
C LYS A 50 -11.70 12.81 19.28
N LYS A 51 -12.91 13.04 18.80
CA LYS A 51 -13.61 12.12 17.89
C LYS A 51 -12.89 12.05 16.56
N VAL A 52 -12.43 13.18 16.03
CA VAL A 52 -11.61 13.23 14.81
C VAL A 52 -10.32 12.45 15.02
N PHE A 53 -9.64 12.64 16.14
CA PHE A 53 -8.42 11.91 16.48
C PHE A 53 -8.68 10.39 16.60
N ASP A 54 -9.72 10.00 17.32
CA ASP A 54 -10.06 8.58 17.52
C ASP A 54 -10.40 7.90 16.18
N TYR A 55 -11.13 8.58 15.31
CA TYR A 55 -11.42 8.10 13.96
C TYR A 55 -10.13 7.94 13.13
N TRP A 56 -9.30 8.98 13.09
CA TRP A 56 -8.07 8.97 12.31
C TRP A 56 -7.06 7.95 12.81
N ILE A 57 -6.84 7.83 14.12
CA ILE A 57 -5.83 6.94 14.70
C ILE A 57 -6.20 5.46 14.51
N ASN A 58 -7.48 5.13 14.45
CA ASN A 58 -7.93 3.77 14.14
C ASN A 58 -7.58 3.36 12.70
N MET A 59 -7.45 4.31 11.81
CA MET A 59 -7.11 4.08 10.40
C MET A 59 -5.61 4.16 10.12
N CYS A 60 -4.93 5.12 10.76
CA CYS A 60 -3.52 5.47 10.52
C CYS A 60 -2.66 5.25 11.76
N GLU A 61 -2.83 4.10 12.38
CA GLU A 61 -2.14 3.70 13.59
C GLU A 61 -0.61 3.69 13.36
N PRO A 62 0.17 4.50 14.14
CA PRO A 62 1.59 4.75 13.84
C PRO A 62 2.54 3.58 14.12
N SER A 63 2.07 2.43 14.61
CA SER A 63 2.90 1.23 14.76
C SER A 63 3.59 0.82 13.46
N TYR A 64 3.00 1.21 12.34
CA TYR A 64 3.55 1.04 11.00
C TYR A 64 4.94 1.68 10.82
N PHE A 65 5.23 2.75 11.57
CA PHE A 65 6.52 3.45 11.56
C PHE A 65 7.46 3.03 12.70
N THR A 66 7.07 2.04 13.50
CA THR A 66 7.93 1.59 14.61
C THR A 66 9.13 0.79 14.10
N ASN A 67 10.20 0.81 14.89
CA ASN A 67 11.28 -0.15 14.73
C ASN A 67 10.75 -1.58 14.91
N TYR A 68 11.06 -2.48 13.97
CA TYR A 68 10.62 -3.89 14.02
C TYR A 68 9.09 -4.07 13.91
N ASN A 69 8.45 -3.27 13.05
CA ASN A 69 7.06 -3.53 12.68
C ASN A 69 6.91 -4.89 11.97
N ALA A 70 5.67 -5.36 11.85
CA ALA A 70 5.37 -6.66 11.22
C ALA A 70 5.78 -6.74 9.73
N THR A 71 5.96 -5.59 9.07
CA THR A 71 6.32 -5.45 7.65
C THR A 71 7.80 -5.17 7.41
N ALA A 72 8.65 -5.21 8.43
CA ALA A 72 10.06 -4.82 8.34
C ALA A 72 10.84 -5.52 7.21
N SER A 73 10.57 -6.80 6.95
CA SER A 73 11.19 -7.53 5.82
C SER A 73 10.77 -6.98 4.47
N PHE A 74 9.49 -6.62 4.32
CA PHE A 74 8.96 -5.96 3.13
C PHE A 74 9.59 -4.56 2.96
N ASP A 75 9.74 -3.79 4.04
CA ASP A 75 10.33 -2.45 3.98
C ASP A 75 11.78 -2.51 3.48
N VAL A 76 12.55 -3.51 3.90
CA VAL A 76 13.91 -3.77 3.39
C VAL A 76 13.87 -4.15 1.91
N GLN A 77 12.94 -5.03 1.50
CA GLN A 77 12.78 -5.41 0.09
C GLN A 77 12.36 -4.21 -0.76
N ALA A 78 11.41 -3.42 -0.30
CA ALA A 78 10.99 -2.20 -0.99
C ALA A 78 12.15 -1.20 -1.15
N ALA A 79 12.93 -0.99 -0.09
CA ALA A 79 14.10 -0.10 -0.13
C ALA A 79 15.21 -0.62 -1.05
N ARG A 80 15.30 -1.94 -1.26
CA ARG A 80 16.33 -2.59 -2.05
C ARG A 80 15.94 -2.80 -3.51
N GLU A 81 14.71 -3.20 -3.79
CA GLU A 81 14.35 -3.80 -5.08
C GLU A 81 13.09 -3.22 -5.72
N LEU A 82 12.06 -2.90 -4.92
CA LEU A 82 10.74 -2.57 -5.46
C LEU A 82 10.52 -1.06 -5.62
N GLY A 83 11.18 -0.24 -4.79
CA GLY A 83 10.77 1.14 -4.59
C GLY A 83 9.58 1.26 -3.63
N TYR A 84 9.13 2.47 -3.41
CA TYR A 84 8.00 2.76 -2.55
C TYR A 84 7.30 4.04 -2.99
N TYR A 85 6.03 4.21 -2.64
CA TYR A 85 5.28 5.41 -2.97
C TYR A 85 5.77 6.63 -2.19
N GLY A 86 5.35 7.81 -2.60
CA GLY A 86 5.66 9.08 -1.96
C GLY A 86 4.39 9.89 -1.72
N TYR A 87 4.53 11.00 -1.01
CA TYR A 87 3.42 11.87 -0.66
C TYR A 87 3.50 13.21 -1.37
N TYR A 88 2.36 13.72 -1.81
CA TYR A 88 2.24 15.07 -2.33
C TYR A 88 2.06 16.06 -1.19
N THR A 89 3.17 16.58 -0.68
CA THR A 89 3.21 17.43 0.53
C THR A 89 2.94 18.91 0.26
N LYS A 90 2.98 19.35 -1.00
CA LYS A 90 2.93 20.78 -1.38
C LYS A 90 1.73 21.57 -0.80
N PRO A 91 0.49 21.06 -0.82
CA PRO A 91 -0.66 21.79 -0.27
C PRO A 91 -0.59 22.00 1.25
N PHE A 92 0.14 21.13 1.96
CA PHE A 92 0.19 21.09 3.42
C PHE A 92 1.46 21.73 4.00
N LYS A 93 2.36 22.24 3.14
CA LYS A 93 3.70 22.69 3.52
C LYS A 93 3.75 23.60 4.74
N LYS A 94 2.77 24.47 4.94
CA LYS A 94 2.72 25.42 6.08
C LYS A 94 2.40 24.77 7.43
N TYR A 95 1.90 23.53 7.41
CA TYR A 95 1.50 22.80 8.62
C TYR A 95 2.50 21.73 9.02
N LEU A 96 3.44 21.38 8.13
CA LEU A 96 4.33 20.25 8.30
C LEU A 96 5.56 20.59 9.10
N SER A 97 5.98 19.68 9.94
CA SER A 97 7.30 19.67 10.59
C SER A 97 8.39 19.15 9.66
N ILE A 98 8.04 18.28 8.70
CA ILE A 98 8.99 17.74 7.73
C ILE A 98 9.33 18.75 6.64
N LYS A 99 10.60 18.76 6.21
CA LYS A 99 11.07 19.58 5.08
C LYS A 99 10.83 18.89 3.73
N ALA A 100 10.88 17.57 3.69
CA ALA A 100 10.68 16.75 2.50
C ALA A 100 10.24 15.33 2.86
N ALA A 101 9.37 14.76 2.03
CA ALA A 101 8.94 13.37 2.16
C ALA A 101 9.88 12.39 1.45
N LYS A 102 10.80 12.85 0.60
CA LYS A 102 11.72 11.99 -0.15
C LYS A 102 12.58 11.13 0.77
N GLY A 103 12.67 9.84 0.47
CA GLY A 103 13.55 8.88 1.16
C GLY A 103 13.05 8.48 2.57
N TYR A 104 11.80 8.77 2.90
CA TYR A 104 11.23 8.44 4.21
C TYR A 104 11.26 6.94 4.53
N LEU A 105 11.05 6.07 3.55
CA LEU A 105 11.06 4.62 3.74
C LEU A 105 12.33 4.17 4.49
N LYS A 106 13.50 4.51 3.97
CA LYS A 106 14.77 4.12 4.61
C LYS A 106 14.98 4.76 5.97
N ARG A 107 14.49 5.97 6.15
CA ARG A 107 14.71 6.73 7.39
C ARG A 107 13.76 6.31 8.51
N LEU A 108 12.52 5.96 8.18
CA LEU A 108 11.48 5.70 9.18
C LEU A 108 11.21 4.22 9.38
N MET A 109 11.19 3.42 8.31
CA MET A 109 10.60 2.09 8.32
C MET A 109 11.63 0.97 8.24
N VAL A 110 12.76 1.20 7.56
CA VAL A 110 13.79 0.18 7.46
C VAL A 110 14.43 -0.05 8.85
N PRO A 111 14.49 -1.30 9.33
CA PRO A 111 15.02 -1.60 10.64
C PRO A 111 16.51 -1.26 10.76
N LYS A 112 16.95 -0.99 12.01
CA LYS A 112 18.36 -0.72 12.33
C LYS A 112 19.26 -1.84 11.81
N GLY A 113 20.35 -1.46 11.18
CA GLY A 113 21.32 -2.37 10.56
C GLY A 113 21.10 -2.62 9.07
N ALA A 114 19.93 -2.23 8.52
CA ALA A 114 19.63 -2.33 7.09
C ALA A 114 19.56 -0.94 6.37
N GLU A 115 19.89 0.16 7.03
CA GLU A 115 19.75 1.53 6.51
C GLU A 115 20.60 1.76 5.25
N ASN A 116 21.72 1.05 5.14
CA ASN A 116 22.69 1.19 4.05
C ASN A 116 22.36 0.34 2.82
N VAL A 117 21.20 -0.31 2.79
CA VAL A 117 20.76 -1.10 1.64
C VAL A 117 20.75 -0.24 0.38
N LYS A 118 21.41 -0.74 -0.69
CA LYS A 118 21.45 -0.06 -1.99
C LYS A 118 20.26 -0.50 -2.84
N PHE A 119 19.57 0.46 -3.45
CA PHE A 119 18.48 0.17 -4.37
C PHE A 119 19.02 -0.41 -5.68
N SER A 120 18.41 -1.50 -6.15
CA SER A 120 18.65 -2.10 -7.45
C SER A 120 17.31 -2.57 -8.04
N PRO A 121 16.86 -2.05 -9.18
CA PRO A 121 15.62 -2.46 -9.82
C PRO A 121 15.76 -3.79 -10.60
N ALA A 122 16.84 -4.54 -10.41
CA ALA A 122 17.15 -5.73 -11.20
C ALA A 122 16.03 -6.77 -11.13
N LEU A 123 15.50 -7.04 -9.92
CA LEU A 123 14.39 -7.99 -9.73
C LEU A 123 13.13 -7.56 -10.50
N TYR A 124 12.76 -6.29 -10.37
CA TYR A 124 11.62 -5.72 -11.10
C TYR A 124 11.81 -5.85 -12.62
N ASN A 125 12.97 -5.43 -13.12
CA ASN A 125 13.28 -5.49 -14.54
C ASN A 125 13.26 -6.92 -15.08
N HIS A 126 13.82 -7.89 -14.35
CA HIS A 126 13.78 -9.30 -14.72
C HIS A 126 12.37 -9.86 -14.74
N THR A 127 11.53 -9.48 -13.78
CA THR A 127 10.12 -9.90 -13.73
C THR A 127 9.35 -9.35 -14.93
N VAL A 128 9.50 -8.07 -15.23
CA VAL A 128 8.86 -7.45 -16.41
C VAL A 128 9.35 -8.09 -17.71
N ASP A 129 10.66 -8.33 -17.84
CA ASP A 129 11.25 -8.98 -19.00
C ASP A 129 10.72 -10.41 -19.17
N PHE A 130 10.69 -11.18 -18.09
CA PHE A 130 10.10 -12.53 -18.10
C PHE A 130 8.63 -12.51 -18.54
N LEU A 131 7.80 -11.66 -17.95
CA LEU A 131 6.37 -11.56 -18.29
C LEU A 131 6.16 -11.00 -19.70
N THR A 132 7.08 -10.19 -20.22
CA THR A 132 7.02 -9.72 -21.60
C THR A 132 7.29 -10.85 -22.60
N LYS A 133 8.29 -11.67 -22.34
CA LYS A 133 8.76 -12.73 -23.25
C LYS A 133 7.96 -14.05 -23.13
N ASN A 134 7.37 -14.30 -21.98
CA ASN A 134 6.68 -15.54 -21.68
C ASN A 134 5.17 -15.31 -21.44
N ASP A 135 4.37 -16.35 -21.51
CA ASP A 135 2.93 -16.32 -21.26
C ASP A 135 2.56 -17.39 -20.21
N PRO A 136 2.98 -17.19 -18.95
CA PRO A 136 2.69 -18.13 -17.88
C PRO A 136 1.21 -18.15 -17.51
N LYS A 137 0.70 -19.28 -17.02
CA LYS A 137 -0.64 -19.40 -16.43
C LYS A 137 -0.71 -18.58 -15.13
N MET A 138 -1.22 -17.37 -15.20
CA MET A 138 -1.30 -16.44 -14.07
C MET A 138 -2.62 -15.69 -14.07
N VAL A 139 -3.20 -15.52 -12.87
CA VAL A 139 -4.35 -14.65 -12.61
C VAL A 139 -3.93 -13.54 -11.67
N TYR A 140 -4.11 -12.31 -12.09
CA TYR A 140 -3.92 -11.12 -11.29
C TYR A 140 -5.27 -10.52 -10.91
N ILE A 141 -5.48 -10.26 -9.63
CA ILE A 141 -6.70 -9.66 -9.09
C ILE A 141 -6.34 -8.34 -8.42
N TYR A 142 -7.03 -7.29 -8.83
CA TYR A 142 -6.89 -5.94 -8.25
C TYR A 142 -8.25 -5.43 -7.80
N GLY A 143 -8.26 -4.62 -6.74
CA GLY A 143 -9.39 -3.75 -6.44
C GLY A 143 -9.23 -2.42 -7.18
N ASP A 144 -10.31 -1.89 -7.75
CA ASP A 144 -10.25 -0.66 -8.55
C ASP A 144 -10.09 0.61 -7.70
N ILE A 145 -10.39 0.55 -6.40
CA ILE A 145 -10.15 1.64 -5.45
C ILE A 145 -8.86 1.47 -4.63
N ASP A 146 -8.13 0.37 -4.82
CA ASP A 146 -6.89 0.11 -4.08
C ASP A 146 -5.72 0.95 -4.63
N PRO A 147 -5.13 1.87 -3.85
CA PRO A 147 -3.97 2.67 -4.30
C PRO A 147 -2.75 1.82 -4.70
N TRP A 148 -2.59 0.64 -4.13
CA TRP A 148 -1.52 -0.30 -4.50
C TRP A 148 -1.64 -0.80 -5.94
N GLY A 149 -2.85 -0.72 -6.52
CA GLY A 149 -3.06 -0.99 -7.94
C GLY A 149 -2.14 -0.18 -8.86
N ALA A 150 -1.68 1.01 -8.44
CA ALA A 150 -0.76 1.83 -9.22
C ALA A 150 0.57 1.13 -9.56
N SER A 151 0.99 0.14 -8.78
CA SER A 151 2.16 -0.71 -9.03
C SER A 151 1.83 -2.00 -9.80
N GLY A 152 0.57 -2.21 -10.17
CA GLY A 152 0.09 -3.40 -10.84
C GLY A 152 0.53 -3.52 -12.30
N ILE A 153 0.42 -4.73 -12.85
CA ILE A 153 0.81 -4.99 -14.24
C ILE A 153 -0.24 -4.58 -15.28
N TYR A 154 -1.47 -4.32 -14.88
CA TYR A 154 -2.61 -4.08 -15.79
C TYR A 154 -2.40 -2.92 -16.76
N GLY A 155 -1.56 -1.93 -16.43
CA GLY A 155 -1.18 -0.83 -17.29
C GLY A 155 -0.02 -1.12 -18.25
N LEU A 156 0.61 -2.28 -18.14
CA LEU A 156 1.79 -2.61 -18.93
C LEU A 156 1.41 -3.16 -20.31
N PRO A 157 2.09 -2.73 -21.40
CA PRO A 157 1.67 -3.08 -22.77
C PRO A 157 1.61 -4.58 -23.05
N PHE A 158 2.47 -5.36 -22.43
CA PHE A 158 2.54 -6.81 -22.71
C PHE A 158 1.29 -7.56 -22.26
N THR A 159 0.51 -7.05 -21.31
CA THR A 159 -0.68 -7.75 -20.78
C THR A 159 -1.78 -7.93 -21.83
N LYS A 160 -1.83 -7.06 -22.85
CA LYS A 160 -2.89 -7.04 -23.86
C LYS A 160 -2.91 -8.26 -24.80
N ASN A 161 -1.80 -8.95 -24.97
CA ASN A 161 -1.61 -10.01 -25.96
C ASN A 161 -1.29 -11.38 -25.35
N LYS A 162 -1.58 -11.58 -24.06
CA LYS A 162 -1.35 -12.84 -23.35
C LYS A 162 -2.59 -13.71 -23.40
N LYS A 163 -2.38 -15.01 -23.59
CA LYS A 163 -3.45 -16.03 -23.60
C LYS A 163 -3.66 -16.66 -22.21
N ASN A 164 -2.57 -16.80 -21.47
CA ASN A 164 -2.56 -17.48 -20.17
C ASN A 164 -2.39 -16.53 -18.99
N LEU A 165 -2.08 -15.26 -19.24
CA LEU A 165 -1.99 -14.23 -18.19
C LEU A 165 -3.28 -13.40 -18.22
N HIS A 166 -4.07 -13.51 -17.17
CA HIS A 166 -5.36 -12.82 -17.03
C HIS A 166 -5.31 -11.78 -15.92
N VAL A 167 -5.92 -10.62 -16.16
CA VAL A 167 -5.98 -9.51 -15.21
C VAL A 167 -7.44 -9.16 -14.97
N TYR A 168 -7.88 -9.21 -13.72
CA TYR A 168 -9.23 -8.90 -13.31
C TYR A 168 -9.22 -7.72 -12.34
N MET A 169 -10.06 -6.72 -12.62
CA MET A 169 -10.28 -5.56 -11.78
C MET A 169 -11.63 -5.69 -11.08
N CYS A 170 -11.64 -5.81 -9.76
CA CYS A 170 -12.87 -5.94 -8.98
C CYS A 170 -13.53 -4.57 -8.79
N PRO A 171 -14.75 -4.35 -9.31
CA PRO A 171 -15.45 -3.07 -9.17
C PRO A 171 -15.73 -2.75 -7.70
N GLY A 172 -15.37 -1.54 -7.26
CA GLY A 172 -15.48 -1.09 -5.86
C GLY A 172 -14.59 -1.88 -4.88
N GLY A 173 -13.72 -2.74 -5.42
CA GLY A 173 -12.83 -3.58 -4.61
C GLY A 173 -11.65 -2.79 -4.04
N SER A 174 -11.34 -3.03 -2.77
CA SER A 174 -10.16 -2.54 -2.06
C SER A 174 -9.04 -3.59 -2.08
N HIS A 175 -7.98 -3.40 -1.29
CA HIS A 175 -6.91 -4.39 -1.08
C HIS A 175 -7.42 -5.76 -0.57
N LYS A 176 -8.63 -5.79 -0.05
CA LYS A 176 -9.33 -7.01 0.39
C LYS A 176 -9.96 -7.79 -0.77
N ALA A 177 -9.90 -7.32 -2.02
CA ALA A 177 -10.47 -7.99 -3.17
C ALA A 177 -9.90 -9.41 -3.34
N ARG A 178 -10.79 -10.38 -3.56
CA ARG A 178 -10.47 -11.80 -3.78
C ARG A 178 -11.41 -12.33 -4.87
N ILE A 179 -11.24 -13.55 -5.31
CA ILE A 179 -12.13 -14.17 -6.32
C ILE A 179 -13.61 -14.02 -5.93
N LEU A 180 -13.93 -14.26 -4.66
CA LEU A 180 -15.30 -14.15 -4.16
C LEU A 180 -15.86 -12.73 -4.11
N SER A 181 -15.03 -11.72 -4.27
CA SER A 181 -15.47 -10.30 -4.32
C SER A 181 -16.07 -9.91 -5.67
N PHE A 182 -15.83 -10.70 -6.71
CA PHE A 182 -16.38 -10.40 -8.03
C PHE A 182 -17.86 -10.77 -8.14
N PRO A 183 -18.64 -9.96 -8.88
CA PRO A 183 -20.00 -10.32 -9.23
C PRO A 183 -19.99 -11.49 -10.25
N GLU A 184 -21.12 -12.19 -10.33
CA GLU A 184 -21.36 -13.11 -11.44
C GLU A 184 -21.61 -12.31 -12.75
N PRO A 185 -21.15 -12.78 -13.95
CA PRO A 185 -20.53 -14.10 -14.16
C PRO A 185 -19.00 -14.12 -14.00
N THR A 186 -18.34 -13.00 -13.74
CA THR A 186 -16.87 -12.89 -13.70
C THR A 186 -16.24 -13.84 -12.67
N ARG A 187 -16.87 -13.96 -11.51
CA ARG A 187 -16.41 -14.90 -10.47
C ARG A 187 -16.33 -16.32 -11.00
N GLN A 188 -17.38 -16.77 -11.68
CA GLN A 188 -17.43 -18.12 -12.23
C GLN A 188 -16.43 -18.31 -13.38
N GLU A 189 -16.20 -17.29 -14.19
CA GLU A 189 -15.15 -17.29 -15.22
C GLU A 189 -13.77 -17.56 -14.63
N ILE A 190 -13.39 -16.81 -13.57
CA ILE A 190 -12.09 -16.99 -12.89
C ILE A 190 -11.97 -18.41 -12.33
N ILE A 191 -13.01 -18.91 -11.67
CA ILE A 191 -13.03 -20.27 -11.11
C ILE A 191 -12.86 -21.32 -12.21
N ASN A 192 -13.59 -21.19 -13.31
CA ASN A 192 -13.52 -22.14 -14.43
C ASN A 192 -12.15 -22.12 -15.10
N LEU A 193 -11.54 -20.94 -15.27
CA LEU A 193 -10.19 -20.78 -15.82
C LEU A 193 -9.16 -21.54 -14.98
N ILE A 194 -9.14 -21.26 -13.67
CA ILE A 194 -8.19 -21.92 -12.76
C ILE A 194 -8.44 -23.43 -12.69
N SER A 195 -9.72 -23.84 -12.62
CA SER A 195 -10.10 -25.26 -12.61
C SER A 195 -9.73 -25.99 -13.90
N GLY A 196 -9.76 -25.28 -15.03
CA GLY A 196 -9.27 -25.82 -16.32
C GLY A 196 -7.78 -26.11 -16.27
N TRP A 197 -6.99 -25.16 -15.80
CA TRP A 197 -5.53 -25.33 -15.67
C TRP A 197 -5.10 -26.44 -14.72
N LEU A 198 -5.88 -26.72 -13.69
CA LEU A 198 -5.58 -27.79 -12.73
C LEU A 198 -5.87 -29.21 -13.30
N LYS A 199 -6.56 -29.30 -14.43
CA LYS A 199 -6.87 -30.59 -15.10
C LYS A 199 -5.88 -30.97 -16.22
N GLU A 200 -5.02 -30.02 -16.63
CA GLU A 200 -3.94 -30.22 -17.59
C GLU A 200 -2.67 -30.79 -16.92
#